data_58149df385aace07de0f2542a1a1df04
#
_entry.id   58149df385aace07de0f2542a1a1df04
#
_cell.length_a   1.000
_cell.length_b   1.000
_cell.length_c   1.000
_cell.angle_alpha   90.00
_cell.angle_beta   90.00
_cell.angle_gamma   90.00
#
_symmetry.space_group_name_H-M   'P 1'
#
loop_
_entity.id
_entity.type
_entity.pdbx_description
1 polymer ?
#
loop_
_entity_poly.entity_id
_entity_poly.type
_entity_poly.pdbx_seq_one_letter_code
_entity_poly.pdbx_strand_id
1 'polypeptide(L)'
;MQGNGGMPALSFARIVTDGDSPSARGGHSAAMAEDQVIIFGGSCYTSGGRFAYFNDTFTLDTEHHLWHKVACSGEAPTPRYGHSAELIGSRMFVFGGRGEVGTLRDMYFLDLVEWSWVPLSVTSACPSPRFFHASLLVGRKVVVHGGWDGHMQCMGDLWVFNSDTFTWVQPRCAGIQPSPRYGHSLSLLTDGRILCFGGCTVSSIFPVPQYHNDLRQLDTETMIWTKSTIQGGEPPSKLSLIHI
;
A
#
# COMPACT_ATOMS: atom_id res chain seq x y z
N MET A 1 -18.92 13.16 42.16
CA MET A 1 -19.27 11.98 41.36
C MET A 1 -18.36 11.98 40.16
N GLN A 2 -17.29 11.18 40.20
CA GLN A 2 -16.37 11.01 39.06
C GLN A 2 -17.01 10.00 38.13
N GLY A 3 -17.39 10.44 36.94
CA GLY A 3 -17.85 9.55 35.88
C GLY A 3 -16.71 8.69 35.38
N ASN A 4 -16.79 7.39 35.63
CA ASN A 4 -15.91 6.36 35.08
C ASN A 4 -16.22 6.27 33.59
N GLY A 5 -15.51 7.04 32.76
CA GLY A 5 -15.49 6.88 31.31
C GLY A 5 -14.69 5.64 30.96
N GLY A 6 -15.29 4.46 31.13
CA GLY A 6 -14.74 3.22 30.62
C GLY A 6 -14.59 3.34 29.10
N MET A 7 -13.38 3.05 28.55
CA MET A 7 -13.22 2.92 27.12
C MET A 7 -14.21 1.89 26.59
N PRO A 8 -14.88 2.14 25.45
CA PRO A 8 -15.74 1.13 24.85
C PRO A 8 -14.93 -0.14 24.59
N ALA A 9 -15.45 -1.27 25.08
CA ALA A 9 -14.83 -2.56 24.84
C ALA A 9 -14.90 -2.87 23.33
N LEU A 10 -13.76 -3.04 22.71
CA LEU A 10 -13.69 -3.52 21.33
C LEU A 10 -14.11 -5.00 21.31
N SER A 11 -15.11 -5.34 20.50
CA SER A 11 -15.50 -6.71 20.26
C SER A 11 -15.11 -7.11 18.83
N PHE A 12 -14.61 -8.33 18.68
CA PHE A 12 -14.30 -8.92 17.37
C PHE A 12 -15.26 -10.08 17.13
N ALA A 13 -15.87 -10.10 15.95
CA ALA A 13 -16.69 -11.20 15.50
C ALA A 13 -16.14 -11.72 14.16
N ARG A 14 -16.17 -13.05 14.01
CA ARG A 14 -15.88 -13.66 12.71
C ARG A 14 -17.12 -13.53 11.85
N ILE A 15 -16.98 -12.88 10.69
CA ILE A 15 -18.04 -12.79 9.69
C ILE A 15 -17.93 -14.03 8.78
N VAL A 16 -19.04 -14.70 8.56
CA VAL A 16 -19.16 -15.76 7.56
C VAL A 16 -19.49 -15.08 6.23
N THR A 17 -18.74 -15.41 5.21
CA THR A 17 -18.93 -14.88 3.85
C THR A 17 -19.28 -16.01 2.90
N ASP A 18 -20.09 -15.74 1.89
CA ASP A 18 -20.49 -16.65 0.83
C ASP A 18 -19.90 -16.22 -0.53
N GLY A 19 -20.12 -17.02 -1.57
CA GLY A 19 -19.72 -16.75 -2.94
C GLY A 19 -18.29 -17.13 -3.28
N ASP A 20 -17.77 -16.59 -4.40
CA ASP A 20 -16.46 -16.92 -4.97
C ASP A 20 -15.33 -16.17 -4.27
N SER A 21 -14.92 -16.64 -3.10
CA SER A 21 -13.85 -15.99 -2.33
C SER A 21 -12.47 -16.18 -2.96
N PRO A 22 -11.55 -15.19 -2.82
CA PRO A 22 -10.17 -15.35 -3.26
C PRO A 22 -9.47 -16.45 -2.44
N SER A 23 -8.56 -17.18 -3.08
CA SER A 23 -7.66 -18.09 -2.36
C SER A 23 -6.80 -17.33 -1.35
N ALA A 24 -6.34 -18.01 -0.28
CA ALA A 24 -5.43 -17.42 0.70
C ALA A 24 -4.17 -16.85 0.01
N ARG A 25 -3.89 -15.59 0.24
CA ARG A 25 -2.82 -14.83 -0.43
C ARG A 25 -2.26 -13.72 0.44
N GLY A 26 -1.02 -13.32 0.20
CA GLY A 26 -0.38 -12.18 0.84
C GLY A 26 0.04 -11.12 -0.18
N GLY A 27 0.25 -9.89 0.26
CA GLY A 27 0.72 -8.78 -0.58
C GLY A 27 -0.25 -8.37 -1.69
N HIS A 28 -1.53 -8.72 -1.57
CA HIS A 28 -2.62 -8.17 -2.38
C HIS A 28 -2.92 -6.74 -1.94
N SER A 29 -3.64 -6.00 -2.76
CA SER A 29 -4.23 -4.72 -2.37
C SER A 29 -5.71 -4.88 -2.02
N ALA A 30 -6.19 -3.99 -1.15
CA ALA A 30 -7.60 -3.86 -0.81
C ALA A 30 -7.98 -2.38 -0.86
N ALA A 31 -9.06 -2.06 -1.57
CA ALA A 31 -9.60 -0.71 -1.65
C ALA A 31 -11.10 -0.74 -1.36
N MET A 32 -11.59 0.24 -0.60
CA MET A 32 -13.02 0.37 -0.30
C MET A 32 -13.67 1.30 -1.31
N ALA A 33 -14.68 0.81 -2.04
CA ALA A 33 -15.51 1.56 -2.96
C ALA A 33 -16.96 1.44 -2.51
N GLU A 34 -17.51 2.49 -1.93
CA GLU A 34 -18.85 2.49 -1.34
C GLU A 34 -19.01 1.34 -0.33
N ASP A 35 -19.85 0.37 -0.61
CA ASP A 35 -20.14 -0.83 0.19
C ASP A 35 -19.33 -2.07 -0.23
N GLN A 36 -18.39 -1.93 -1.17
CA GLN A 36 -17.60 -3.03 -1.70
C GLN A 36 -16.11 -2.89 -1.37
N VAL A 37 -15.49 -3.97 -0.88
CA VAL A 37 -14.04 -4.08 -0.79
C VAL A 37 -13.52 -4.75 -2.07
N ILE A 38 -12.66 -4.06 -2.80
CA ILE A 38 -12.03 -4.55 -4.02
C ILE A 38 -10.67 -5.13 -3.66
N ILE A 39 -10.44 -6.40 -4.00
CA ILE A 39 -9.17 -7.11 -3.83
C ILE A 39 -8.53 -7.34 -5.19
N PHE A 40 -7.24 -7.03 -5.31
CA PHE A 40 -6.48 -7.28 -6.53
C PHE A 40 -5.14 -7.95 -6.25
N GLY A 41 -4.79 -8.96 -7.04
CA GLY A 41 -3.49 -9.56 -7.08
C GLY A 41 -3.08 -10.31 -5.82
N GLY A 42 -1.80 -10.23 -5.48
CA GLY A 42 -1.18 -10.95 -4.37
C GLY A 42 -0.41 -12.18 -4.82
N SER A 43 0.09 -12.94 -3.87
CA SER A 43 0.80 -14.19 -4.10
C SER A 43 0.53 -15.20 -2.99
N CYS A 44 0.72 -16.47 -3.29
CA CYS A 44 0.76 -17.52 -2.28
C CYS A 44 1.97 -18.43 -2.52
N TYR A 45 2.37 -19.13 -1.47
CA TYR A 45 3.40 -20.17 -1.56
C TYR A 45 2.71 -21.52 -1.80
N THR A 46 3.04 -22.16 -2.89
CA THR A 46 2.43 -23.44 -3.27
C THR A 46 3.12 -24.61 -2.56
N SER A 47 2.42 -25.74 -2.43
CA SER A 47 2.97 -26.98 -1.88
C SER A 47 4.20 -27.51 -2.65
N GLY A 48 4.39 -27.09 -3.91
CA GLY A 48 5.57 -27.39 -4.72
C GLY A 48 6.78 -26.48 -4.48
N GLY A 49 6.76 -25.62 -3.45
CA GLY A 49 7.88 -24.75 -3.09
C GLY A 49 8.06 -23.55 -4.04
N ARG A 50 7.04 -23.16 -4.79
CA ARG A 50 7.06 -22.02 -5.71
C ARG A 50 6.04 -20.95 -5.32
N PHE A 51 6.31 -19.71 -5.66
CA PHE A 51 5.32 -18.64 -5.59
C PHE A 51 4.36 -18.73 -6.77
N ALA A 52 3.06 -18.64 -6.48
CA ALA A 52 2.04 -18.33 -7.46
C ALA A 52 1.66 -16.85 -7.29
N TYR A 53 1.63 -16.12 -8.38
CA TYR A 53 1.25 -14.70 -8.42
C TYR A 53 -0.13 -14.56 -9.04
N PHE A 54 -0.90 -13.61 -8.58
CA PHE A 54 -2.27 -13.38 -9.02
C PHE A 54 -2.42 -12.00 -9.68
N ASN A 55 -3.37 -11.90 -10.61
CA ASN A 55 -3.86 -10.65 -11.20
C ASN A 55 -5.40 -10.66 -11.31
N ASP A 56 -6.02 -11.57 -10.61
CA ASP A 56 -7.48 -11.64 -10.51
C ASP A 56 -8.02 -10.51 -9.61
N THR A 57 -9.26 -10.12 -9.88
CA THR A 57 -9.98 -9.11 -9.14
C THR A 57 -11.20 -9.75 -8.47
N PHE A 58 -11.40 -9.42 -7.19
CA PHE A 58 -12.58 -9.83 -6.43
C PHE A 58 -13.20 -8.62 -5.78
N THR A 59 -14.51 -8.70 -5.55
CA THR A 59 -15.23 -7.77 -4.68
C THR A 59 -15.88 -8.53 -3.53
N LEU A 60 -15.90 -7.90 -2.37
CA LEU A 60 -16.71 -8.32 -1.23
C LEU A 60 -17.76 -7.26 -0.97
N ASP A 61 -19.01 -7.63 -1.15
CA ASP A 61 -20.15 -6.85 -0.67
C ASP A 61 -20.14 -6.90 0.86
N THR A 62 -19.99 -5.73 1.50
CA THR A 62 -19.87 -5.65 2.96
C THR A 62 -21.21 -5.68 3.68
N GLU A 63 -22.32 -5.43 2.99
CA GLU A 63 -23.68 -5.52 3.52
C GLU A 63 -24.19 -6.95 3.51
N HIS A 64 -24.02 -7.65 2.38
CA HIS A 64 -24.49 -9.03 2.21
C HIS A 64 -23.41 -10.08 2.49
N HIS A 65 -22.18 -9.66 2.75
CA HIS A 65 -21.00 -10.53 2.99
C HIS A 65 -20.75 -11.53 1.85
N LEU A 66 -20.94 -11.08 0.61
CA LEU A 66 -20.89 -11.92 -0.59
C LEU A 66 -19.65 -11.59 -1.43
N TRP A 67 -18.89 -12.62 -1.75
CA TRP A 67 -17.75 -12.52 -2.65
C TRP A 67 -18.15 -12.74 -4.10
N HIS A 68 -17.59 -11.91 -4.97
CA HIS A 68 -17.67 -12.06 -6.41
C HIS A 68 -16.30 -12.03 -7.05
N LYS A 69 -16.01 -12.97 -7.92
CA LYS A 69 -14.88 -12.87 -8.83
C LYS A 69 -15.28 -12.00 -10.02
N VAL A 70 -14.57 -10.90 -10.24
CA VAL A 70 -14.90 -9.93 -11.29
C VAL A 70 -14.13 -10.27 -12.57
N ALA A 71 -14.88 -10.45 -13.67
CA ALA A 71 -14.31 -10.58 -15.01
C ALA A 71 -14.03 -9.16 -15.56
N CYS A 72 -12.79 -8.71 -15.43
CA CYS A 72 -12.37 -7.41 -15.96
C CYS A 72 -12.00 -7.53 -17.44
N SER A 73 -12.36 -6.51 -18.22
CA SER A 73 -11.92 -6.33 -19.61
C SER A 73 -10.64 -5.51 -19.70
N GLY A 74 -10.15 -5.24 -20.93
CA GLY A 74 -8.97 -4.43 -21.17
C GLY A 74 -7.65 -5.15 -20.91
N GLU A 75 -6.57 -4.38 -20.80
CA GLU A 75 -5.21 -4.92 -20.59
C GLU A 75 -4.90 -4.96 -19.09
N ALA A 76 -5.10 -6.11 -18.47
CA ALA A 76 -4.85 -6.29 -17.04
C ALA A 76 -3.35 -6.24 -16.71
N PRO A 77 -2.96 -5.73 -15.53
CA PRO A 77 -1.59 -5.83 -15.04
C PRO A 77 -1.14 -7.29 -14.98
N THR A 78 0.16 -7.53 -15.20
CA THR A 78 0.73 -8.87 -14.97
C THR A 78 0.53 -9.30 -13.51
N PRO A 79 0.45 -10.61 -13.23
CA PRO A 79 0.32 -11.13 -11.86
C PRO A 79 1.41 -10.55 -10.94
N ARG A 80 1.01 -10.02 -9.77
CA ARG A 80 1.90 -9.28 -8.88
C ARG A 80 1.48 -9.27 -7.43
N TYR A 81 2.44 -9.02 -6.54
CA TYR A 81 2.24 -8.79 -5.11
C TYR A 81 3.07 -7.60 -4.62
N GLY A 82 2.74 -7.06 -3.44
CA GLY A 82 3.45 -5.93 -2.84
C GLY A 82 3.37 -4.63 -3.65
N HIS A 83 2.41 -4.55 -4.56
CA HIS A 83 2.01 -3.32 -5.25
C HIS A 83 1.19 -2.43 -4.32
N SER A 84 1.01 -1.18 -4.68
CA SER A 84 0.03 -0.30 -4.06
C SER A 84 -1.21 -0.15 -4.93
N ALA A 85 -2.35 0.13 -4.28
CA ALA A 85 -3.58 0.48 -4.96
C ALA A 85 -4.33 1.58 -4.19
N GLU A 86 -4.70 2.64 -4.90
CA GLU A 86 -5.42 3.77 -4.34
C GLU A 86 -6.66 4.08 -5.18
N LEU A 87 -7.79 4.27 -4.50
CA LEU A 87 -9.07 4.57 -5.16
C LEU A 87 -9.26 6.09 -5.25
N ILE A 88 -9.49 6.59 -6.47
CA ILE A 88 -9.78 8.01 -6.74
C ILE A 88 -11.03 8.09 -7.63
N GLY A 89 -12.14 8.49 -7.04
CA GLY A 89 -13.44 8.41 -7.72
C GLY A 89 -13.78 6.96 -8.08
N SER A 90 -14.11 6.70 -9.33
CA SER A 90 -14.40 5.36 -9.86
C SER A 90 -13.17 4.62 -10.42
N ARG A 91 -11.93 5.06 -10.11
CA ARG A 91 -10.71 4.45 -10.66
C ARG A 91 -9.78 3.99 -9.55
N MET A 92 -9.44 2.70 -9.56
CA MET A 92 -8.43 2.13 -8.66
C MET A 92 -7.08 2.11 -9.38
N PHE A 93 -6.16 2.97 -8.93
CA PHE A 93 -4.81 3.10 -9.48
C PHE A 93 -3.88 2.07 -8.83
N VAL A 94 -3.18 1.27 -9.63
CA VAL A 94 -2.23 0.25 -9.19
C VAL A 94 -0.83 0.62 -9.67
N PHE A 95 0.15 0.59 -8.76
CA PHE A 95 1.54 0.93 -9.07
C PHE A 95 2.51 -0.14 -8.57
N GLY A 96 3.48 -0.50 -9.41
CA GLY A 96 4.63 -1.31 -9.05
C GLY A 96 4.28 -2.73 -8.60
N GLY A 97 5.00 -3.21 -7.60
CA GLY A 97 4.89 -4.59 -7.14
C GLY A 97 5.99 -5.49 -7.70
N ARG A 98 5.89 -6.79 -7.44
CA ARG A 98 6.79 -7.81 -7.95
C ARG A 98 5.99 -8.96 -8.54
N GLY A 99 6.36 -9.39 -9.71
CA GLY A 99 5.85 -10.57 -10.40
C GLY A 99 6.93 -11.59 -10.69
N GLU A 100 6.62 -12.53 -11.56
CA GLU A 100 7.53 -13.61 -11.95
C GLU A 100 8.81 -13.09 -12.62
N VAL A 101 8.70 -12.05 -13.44
CA VAL A 101 9.82 -11.44 -14.16
C VAL A 101 10.65 -10.44 -13.36
N GLY A 102 10.27 -10.16 -12.11
CA GLY A 102 10.99 -9.24 -11.23
C GLY A 102 10.14 -8.10 -10.69
N THR A 103 10.81 -7.03 -10.27
CA THR A 103 10.20 -5.85 -9.67
C THR A 103 9.70 -4.88 -10.74
N LEU A 104 8.51 -4.35 -10.55
CA LEU A 104 7.75 -3.58 -11.52
C LEU A 104 7.71 -2.09 -11.17
N ARG A 105 7.50 -1.23 -12.19
CA ARG A 105 7.28 0.22 -12.05
C ARG A 105 6.13 0.75 -12.90
N ASP A 106 5.44 -0.18 -13.55
CA ASP A 106 4.30 0.14 -14.39
C ASP A 106 3.11 0.63 -13.57
N MET A 107 2.22 1.33 -14.22
CA MET A 107 1.04 1.88 -13.61
C MET A 107 -0.19 1.59 -14.45
N TYR A 108 -1.26 1.22 -13.76
CA TYR A 108 -2.57 0.93 -14.35
C TYR A 108 -3.65 1.60 -13.54
N PHE A 109 -4.83 1.73 -14.12
CA PHE A 109 -6.04 1.88 -13.31
C PHE A 109 -7.10 0.87 -13.77
N LEU A 110 -7.91 0.45 -12.81
CA LEU A 110 -9.15 -0.28 -13.04
C LEU A 110 -10.29 0.74 -13.00
N ASP A 111 -11.00 0.90 -14.09
CA ASP A 111 -12.26 1.64 -14.14
C ASP A 111 -13.35 0.77 -13.53
N LEU A 112 -13.96 1.22 -12.43
CA LEU A 112 -14.95 0.45 -11.67
C LEU A 112 -16.36 0.55 -12.27
N VAL A 113 -16.58 1.46 -13.21
CA VAL A 113 -17.88 1.55 -13.94
C VAL A 113 -17.91 0.49 -15.02
N GLU A 114 -16.85 0.40 -15.82
CA GLU A 114 -16.75 -0.52 -16.95
C GLU A 114 -16.06 -1.84 -16.60
N TRP A 115 -15.49 -1.96 -15.41
CA TRP A 115 -14.62 -3.07 -14.97
C TRP A 115 -13.53 -3.37 -16.01
N SER A 116 -12.85 -2.31 -16.43
CA SER A 116 -11.85 -2.35 -17.50
C SER A 116 -10.49 -1.86 -17.01
N TRP A 117 -9.45 -2.66 -17.26
CA TRP A 117 -8.06 -2.28 -16.98
C TRP A 117 -7.47 -1.42 -18.09
N VAL A 118 -6.83 -0.34 -17.70
CA VAL A 118 -6.17 0.60 -18.61
C VAL A 118 -4.71 0.80 -18.18
N PRO A 119 -3.72 0.44 -19.03
CA PRO A 119 -2.33 0.77 -18.78
C PRO A 119 -2.09 2.26 -18.92
N LEU A 120 -1.26 2.83 -18.04
CA LEU A 120 -0.86 4.22 -18.10
C LEU A 120 0.56 4.37 -18.66
N SER A 121 0.67 5.02 -19.81
CA SER A 121 1.95 5.44 -20.36
C SER A 121 2.45 6.69 -19.67
N VAL A 122 3.38 6.52 -18.72
CA VAL A 122 3.98 7.64 -17.98
C VAL A 122 5.21 8.12 -18.76
N THR A 123 5.14 9.34 -19.28
CA THR A 123 6.24 9.97 -20.07
C THR A 123 7.17 10.83 -19.21
N SER A 124 6.78 11.17 -17.98
CA SER A 124 7.59 11.93 -17.03
C SER A 124 8.59 11.04 -16.27
N ALA A 125 9.52 11.65 -15.55
CA ALA A 125 10.30 10.92 -14.55
C ALA A 125 9.34 10.19 -13.59
N CYS A 126 9.60 8.94 -13.29
CA CYS A 126 8.75 8.11 -12.44
C CYS A 126 9.62 7.33 -11.43
N PRO A 127 9.02 6.78 -10.36
CA PRO A 127 9.76 5.99 -9.39
C PRO A 127 10.45 4.78 -10.05
N SER A 128 11.61 4.39 -9.53
CA SER A 128 12.26 3.12 -9.92
C SER A 128 11.38 1.92 -9.56
N PRO A 129 11.58 0.74 -10.21
CA PRO A 129 10.85 -0.49 -9.89
C PRO A 129 10.92 -0.79 -8.39
N ARG A 130 9.75 -1.03 -7.76
CA ARG A 130 9.65 -1.24 -6.33
C ARG A 130 8.44 -2.04 -5.91
N PHE A 131 8.57 -2.75 -4.78
CA PHE A 131 7.45 -3.42 -4.12
C PHE A 131 7.53 -3.23 -2.60
N PHE A 132 6.44 -3.48 -1.89
CA PHE A 132 6.28 -3.18 -0.47
C PHE A 132 6.60 -1.72 -0.11
N HIS A 133 6.46 -0.80 -1.06
CA HIS A 133 6.41 0.62 -0.78
C HIS A 133 5.08 0.94 -0.09
N ALA A 134 5.07 2.01 0.68
CA ALA A 134 3.82 2.53 1.22
C ALA A 134 3.22 3.56 0.27
N SER A 135 1.90 3.55 0.14
CA SER A 135 1.15 4.56 -0.59
C SER A 135 0.06 5.18 0.28
N LEU A 136 -0.36 6.36 -0.11
CA LEU A 136 -1.39 7.12 0.59
C LEU A 136 -2.04 8.12 -0.37
N LEU A 137 -3.37 8.22 -0.31
CA LEU A 137 -4.12 9.22 -1.06
C LEU A 137 -4.20 10.54 -0.28
N VAL A 138 -3.80 11.65 -0.93
CA VAL A 138 -3.94 13.02 -0.44
C VAL A 138 -4.70 13.84 -1.49
N GLY A 139 -5.98 14.07 -1.27
CA GLY A 139 -6.86 14.65 -2.27
C GLY A 139 -6.96 13.77 -3.51
N ARG A 140 -6.46 14.24 -4.66
CA ARG A 140 -6.39 13.50 -5.92
C ARG A 140 -4.95 13.08 -6.30
N LYS A 141 -4.06 13.06 -5.31
CA LYS A 141 -2.66 12.70 -5.50
C LYS A 141 -2.31 11.47 -4.71
N VAL A 142 -1.61 10.53 -5.33
CA VAL A 142 -1.06 9.35 -4.64
C VAL A 142 0.37 9.65 -4.24
N VAL A 143 0.63 9.62 -2.94
CA VAL A 143 1.97 9.72 -2.37
C VAL A 143 2.53 8.30 -2.24
N VAL A 144 3.74 8.08 -2.76
CA VAL A 144 4.48 6.81 -2.65
C VAL A 144 5.79 7.07 -1.95
N HIS A 145 6.12 6.26 -0.93
CA HIS A 145 7.37 6.37 -0.20
C HIS A 145 8.04 5.00 -0.04
N GLY A 146 9.35 4.99 -0.19
CA GLY A 146 10.16 3.82 0.10
C GLY A 146 9.92 2.63 -0.83
N GLY A 147 10.08 1.43 -0.29
CA GLY A 147 9.97 0.17 -1.01
C GLY A 147 11.31 -0.53 -1.18
N TRP A 148 11.28 -1.69 -1.83
CA TRP A 148 12.44 -2.54 -2.08
C TRP A 148 12.55 -2.88 -3.58
N ASP A 149 13.79 -2.93 -4.09
CA ASP A 149 14.08 -3.29 -5.48
C ASP A 149 14.06 -4.81 -5.75
N GLY A 150 13.99 -5.60 -4.68
CA GLY A 150 14.05 -7.07 -4.76
C GLY A 150 15.45 -7.65 -4.73
N HIS A 151 16.48 -6.82 -4.64
CA HIS A 151 17.87 -7.21 -4.50
C HIS A 151 18.41 -6.83 -3.12
N MET A 152 19.09 -5.70 -3.01
CA MET A 152 19.70 -5.30 -1.75
C MET A 152 19.50 -3.82 -1.44
N GLN A 153 18.59 -3.15 -2.15
CA GLN A 153 18.39 -1.72 -1.98
C GLN A 153 16.97 -1.40 -1.52
N CYS A 154 16.86 -0.86 -0.32
CA CYS A 154 15.66 -0.17 0.14
C CYS A 154 15.70 1.28 -0.33
N MET A 155 14.54 1.82 -0.67
CA MET A 155 14.34 3.20 -1.10
C MET A 155 13.84 4.05 0.06
N GLY A 156 14.21 5.33 0.05
CA GLY A 156 13.74 6.33 1.03
C GLY A 156 13.20 7.58 0.35
N ASP A 157 13.05 7.53 -0.97
CA ASP A 157 12.51 8.62 -1.76
C ASP A 157 10.98 8.71 -1.63
N LEU A 158 10.47 9.92 -1.83
CA LEU A 158 9.04 10.21 -1.85
C LEU A 158 8.67 10.69 -3.25
N TRP A 159 7.58 10.15 -3.77
CA TRP A 159 7.03 10.50 -5.06
C TRP A 159 5.54 10.83 -4.94
N VAL A 160 5.07 11.70 -5.80
CA VAL A 160 3.66 12.12 -5.85
C VAL A 160 3.15 11.93 -7.28
N PHE A 161 2.14 11.09 -7.43
CA PHE A 161 1.41 10.92 -8.68
C PHE A 161 0.18 11.82 -8.70
N ASN A 162 0.00 12.56 -9.78
CA ASN A 162 -1.20 13.35 -10.00
C ASN A 162 -2.15 12.59 -10.93
N SER A 163 -3.33 12.21 -10.42
CA SER A 163 -4.31 11.41 -11.16
C SER A 163 -5.06 12.20 -12.27
N ASP A 164 -4.98 13.51 -12.27
CA ASP A 164 -5.63 14.34 -13.30
C ASP A 164 -4.74 14.50 -14.54
N THR A 165 -3.41 14.56 -14.33
CA THR A 165 -2.42 14.77 -15.40
C THR A 165 -1.63 13.51 -15.75
N PHE A 166 -1.77 12.45 -14.96
CA PHE A 166 -1.00 11.20 -15.06
C PHE A 166 0.51 11.40 -15.01
N THR A 167 0.96 12.35 -14.19
CA THR A 167 2.38 12.69 -14.05
C THR A 167 2.90 12.41 -12.65
N TRP A 168 4.18 12.03 -12.57
CA TRP A 168 4.90 11.88 -11.34
C TRP A 168 5.77 13.10 -11.06
N VAL A 169 5.87 13.48 -9.80
CA VAL A 169 6.80 14.49 -9.29
C VAL A 169 7.54 13.93 -8.09
N GLN A 170 8.84 14.18 -8.02
CA GLN A 170 9.64 13.90 -6.85
C GLN A 170 9.88 15.21 -6.10
N PRO A 171 9.13 15.49 -5.01
CA PRO A 171 9.33 16.70 -4.24
C PRO A 171 10.67 16.66 -3.50
N ARG A 172 11.29 17.81 -3.33
CA ARG A 172 12.46 17.95 -2.46
C ARG A 172 11.99 17.99 -1.01
N CYS A 173 12.29 16.93 -0.27
CA CYS A 173 12.02 16.86 1.15
C CYS A 173 13.24 17.29 1.96
N ALA A 174 12.98 18.00 3.06
CA ALA A 174 14.00 18.42 4.03
C ALA A 174 13.76 17.79 5.41
N GLY A 175 14.63 18.08 6.38
CA GLY A 175 14.48 17.65 7.77
C GLY A 175 14.96 16.22 8.03
N ILE A 176 14.40 15.57 9.06
CA ILE A 176 14.82 14.24 9.55
C ILE A 176 14.00 13.16 8.86
N GLN A 177 14.38 12.80 7.64
CA GLN A 177 13.69 11.82 6.82
C GLN A 177 13.74 10.40 7.44
N PRO A 178 12.74 9.53 7.16
CA PRO A 178 12.87 8.11 7.45
C PRO A 178 14.09 7.52 6.73
N SER A 179 14.77 6.57 7.35
CA SER A 179 15.77 5.77 6.62
C SER A 179 15.12 5.00 5.47
N PRO A 180 15.85 4.65 4.39
CA PRO A 180 15.33 3.79 3.33
C PRO A 180 14.73 2.51 3.91
N ARG A 181 13.48 2.18 3.53
CA ARG A 181 12.71 1.08 4.12
C ARG A 181 11.60 0.56 3.23
N TYR A 182 11.12 -0.64 3.52
CA TYR A 182 9.95 -1.25 2.92
C TYR A 182 9.01 -1.82 3.99
N GLY A 183 7.76 -2.10 3.63
CA GLY A 183 6.76 -2.68 4.53
C GLY A 183 6.37 -1.80 5.73
N HIS A 184 6.65 -0.51 5.65
CA HIS A 184 6.17 0.50 6.61
C HIS A 184 4.75 0.95 6.24
N SER A 185 4.12 1.66 7.14
CA SER A 185 2.82 2.28 6.90
C SER A 185 2.93 3.79 6.74
N LEU A 186 2.04 4.35 5.92
CA LEU A 186 1.73 5.78 5.87
C LEU A 186 0.30 6.00 6.35
N SER A 187 0.07 7.07 7.07
CA SER A 187 -1.26 7.48 7.53
C SER A 187 -1.42 8.99 7.43
N LEU A 188 -2.54 9.44 6.85
CA LEU A 188 -2.87 10.86 6.78
C LEU A 188 -3.55 11.29 8.07
N LEU A 189 -3.03 12.34 8.68
CA LEU A 189 -3.66 12.99 9.83
C LEU A 189 -4.71 14.02 9.36
N THR A 190 -5.62 14.35 10.26
CA THR A 190 -6.69 15.35 10.03
C THR A 190 -6.16 16.76 9.74
N ASP A 191 -4.94 17.06 10.15
CA ASP A 191 -4.24 18.32 9.88
C ASP A 191 -3.39 18.30 8.60
N GLY A 192 -3.52 17.28 7.76
CA GLY A 192 -2.82 17.17 6.49
C GLY A 192 -1.39 16.62 6.57
N ARG A 193 -0.88 16.32 7.76
CA ARG A 193 0.44 15.69 7.92
C ARG A 193 0.39 14.19 7.63
N ILE A 194 1.49 13.65 7.16
CA ILE A 194 1.64 12.21 6.90
C ILE A 194 2.53 11.59 7.97
N LEU A 195 2.04 10.55 8.64
CA LEU A 195 2.84 9.71 9.54
C LEU A 195 3.44 8.53 8.77
N CYS A 196 4.71 8.26 9.02
CA CYS A 196 5.43 7.06 8.57
C CYS A 196 5.84 6.27 9.80
N PHE A 197 5.46 4.99 9.87
CA PHE A 197 5.79 4.13 11.01
C PHE A 197 6.31 2.77 10.58
N GLY A 198 7.31 2.27 11.30
CA GLY A 198 7.78 0.90 11.21
C GLY A 198 8.51 0.56 9.91
N GLY A 199 8.35 -0.67 9.47
CA GLY A 199 9.01 -1.21 8.29
C GLY A 199 10.36 -1.82 8.57
N CYS A 200 11.06 -2.17 7.51
CA CYS A 200 12.32 -2.89 7.57
C CYS A 200 13.32 -2.32 6.56
N THR A 201 14.60 -2.33 6.91
CA THR A 201 15.72 -2.04 6.02
C THR A 201 16.57 -3.29 5.83
N VAL A 202 16.92 -3.56 4.57
CA VAL A 202 17.93 -4.56 4.17
C VAL A 202 18.90 -3.86 3.24
N SER A 203 20.19 -4.14 3.39
CA SER A 203 21.23 -3.62 2.48
C SER A 203 22.32 -4.64 2.27
N SER A 204 23.17 -4.44 1.25
CA SER A 204 24.34 -5.27 1.00
C SER A 204 25.36 -5.25 2.16
N ILE A 205 25.38 -4.17 2.94
CA ILE A 205 26.25 -4.01 4.11
C ILE A 205 25.66 -4.70 5.33
N PHE A 206 24.31 -4.67 5.46
CA PHE A 206 23.56 -5.30 6.54
C PHE A 206 22.54 -6.27 5.95
N PRO A 207 22.94 -7.53 5.66
CA PRO A 207 22.02 -8.51 5.06
C PRO A 207 20.94 -9.01 6.03
N VAL A 208 21.09 -8.74 7.33
CA VAL A 208 20.09 -9.05 8.34
C VAL A 208 19.06 -7.93 8.37
N PRO A 209 17.74 -8.26 8.26
CA PRO A 209 16.69 -7.26 8.31
C PRO A 209 16.71 -6.44 9.60
N GLN A 210 16.73 -5.12 9.48
CA GLN A 210 16.61 -4.19 10.61
C GLN A 210 15.19 -3.64 10.65
N TYR A 211 14.43 -4.01 11.67
CA TYR A 211 13.06 -3.54 11.87
C TYR A 211 13.05 -2.20 12.61
N HIS A 212 12.16 -1.32 12.19
CA HIS A 212 12.02 0.02 12.74
C HIS A 212 10.78 0.15 13.64
N ASN A 213 10.88 1.01 14.64
CA ASN A 213 9.79 1.42 15.52
C ASN A 213 9.68 2.94 15.62
N ASP A 214 10.44 3.66 14.78
CA ASP A 214 10.44 5.11 14.76
C ASP A 214 9.18 5.65 14.08
N LEU A 215 8.71 6.78 14.56
CA LEU A 215 7.62 7.54 13.99
C LEU A 215 8.18 8.81 13.36
N ARG A 216 7.95 8.99 12.07
CA ARG A 216 8.31 10.18 11.31
C ARG A 216 7.06 10.86 10.80
N GLN A 217 7.13 12.16 10.70
CA GLN A 217 6.01 12.99 10.30
C GLN A 217 6.45 13.93 9.20
N LEU A 218 5.72 13.93 8.08
CA LEU A 218 5.90 14.84 6.97
C LEU A 218 4.81 15.92 7.02
N ASP A 219 5.22 17.15 7.03
CA ASP A 219 4.35 18.29 6.73
C ASP A 219 4.22 18.40 5.21
N THR A 220 3.00 18.26 4.69
CA THR A 220 2.73 18.21 3.25
C THR A 220 2.76 19.58 2.55
N GLU A 221 2.73 20.66 3.30
CA GLU A 221 2.82 22.03 2.78
C GLU A 221 4.29 22.44 2.62
N THR A 222 5.09 22.18 3.65
CA THR A 222 6.51 22.57 3.69
C THR A 222 7.46 21.49 3.17
N MET A 223 6.99 20.26 3.02
CA MET A 223 7.79 19.06 2.69
C MET A 223 8.94 18.81 3.67
N ILE A 224 8.72 19.09 4.96
CA ILE A 224 9.70 18.90 6.02
C ILE A 224 9.34 17.69 6.87
N TRP A 225 10.29 16.76 6.96
CA TRP A 225 10.21 15.61 7.86
C TRP A 225 10.69 15.95 9.27
N THR A 226 9.93 15.50 10.26
CA THR A 226 10.28 15.64 11.68
C THR A 226 10.18 14.29 12.40
N LYS A 227 10.89 14.15 13.49
CA LYS A 227 10.73 13.00 14.41
C LYS A 227 9.60 13.31 15.37
N SER A 228 8.61 12.44 15.45
CA SER A 228 7.55 12.56 16.45
C SER A 228 7.98 11.96 17.78
N THR A 229 7.61 12.61 18.86
CA THR A 229 7.77 12.09 20.23
C THR A 229 6.54 11.27 20.59
N ILE A 230 6.74 10.04 21.04
CA ILE A 230 5.67 9.16 21.49
C ILE A 230 5.61 9.24 23.01
N GLN A 231 4.42 9.52 23.55
CA GLN A 231 4.14 9.45 24.98
C GLN A 231 3.64 8.04 25.32
N GLY A 232 4.08 7.47 26.44
CA GLY A 232 3.60 6.16 26.93
C GLY A 232 4.50 4.96 26.57
N GLY A 233 5.69 5.19 26.04
CA GLY A 233 6.67 4.15 25.71
C GLY A 233 6.81 3.88 24.21
N GLU A 234 7.95 3.35 23.82
CA GLU A 234 8.22 3.03 22.41
C GLU A 234 7.49 1.74 21.99
N PRO A 235 6.78 1.75 20.85
CA PRO A 235 6.18 0.54 20.33
C PRO A 235 7.28 -0.45 19.91
N PRO A 236 7.01 -1.77 19.92
CA PRO A 236 7.96 -2.76 19.44
C PRO A 236 8.25 -2.56 17.95
N SER A 237 9.47 -2.89 17.54
CA SER A 237 9.87 -2.86 16.12
C SER A 237 9.07 -3.88 15.31
N LYS A 238 8.39 -3.42 14.25
CA LYS A 238 7.51 -4.26 13.41
C LYS A 238 7.66 -3.94 11.94
N LEU A 239 7.44 -4.96 11.09
CA LEU A 239 7.47 -4.81 9.65
C LEU A 239 6.32 -3.92 9.16
N SER A 240 5.11 -4.17 9.65
CA SER A 240 3.92 -3.38 9.32
C SER A 240 2.83 -3.60 10.37
N LEU A 241 1.94 -2.62 10.54
CA LEU A 241 0.71 -2.77 11.31
C LEU A 241 -0.42 -3.45 10.50
N ILE A 242 -0.26 -3.57 9.19
CA ILE A 242 -1.30 -4.07 8.28
C ILE A 242 -1.25 -5.60 8.13
N HIS A 243 -0.19 -6.26 8.60
CA HIS A 243 -0.01 -7.71 8.51
C HIS A 243 -0.22 -8.40 9.86
N ILE A 244 -1.25 -8.02 10.58
CA ILE A 244 -1.74 -8.76 11.75
C ILE A 244 -2.95 -9.57 11.36
#